data_31a9c21a2d9fce683c75ff4eb05cd8d8
#
_entry.id   31a9c21a2d9fce683c75ff4eb05cd8d8
#
_cell.length_a   1.000
_cell.length_b   1.000
_cell.length_c   1.000
_cell.angle_alpha   90.00
_cell.angle_beta   90.00
_cell.angle_gamma   90.00
#
_symmetry.space_group_name_H-M   'P 1'
#
loop_
_entity.id
_entity.type
_entity.pdbx_description
1 polymer ?
#
loop_
_entity_poly.entity_id
_entity_poly.type
_entity_poly.pdbx_seq_one_letter_code
_entity_poly.pdbx_strand_id
1 'polypeptide(L)'
;MNNKNNNKIIKTITQNNSNIDETEYQAANTSFQSRNQKNQTFHKQFFTFKNEKRSHRTSYSTSDSIYIGNYVNKKRNGQGKLILADQSYYEGNFKDGEFDGFGFYRTKNYTYKGQFINGKKNGKGKMENFSTKSVYEGEFKNDMKEGYGIEKYNDGSIYKGYYKEDVKHGNGELSLKKEKNISIYKGEFKNGKIWGKGKYKWDNKKEYEGDWENNEISGFGILTENNIKHIGYFSHDKKEGYGASFYIEKKFAIFGKWINGIIEGISIIFSLIDENNNDNINEKKIVIMKEGDIINSNLTEEEINEIKINNNEYINSIKLFHEKILPEYYKAINI
;
A
#
# COMPACT_ATOMS: atom_id res chain seq x y z
N MET A 1 25.57 -13.46 -0.20
CA MET A 1 25.75 -12.12 0.39
C MET A 1 24.59 -11.14 0.16
N ASN A 2 23.41 -11.58 -0.32
CA ASN A 2 22.34 -10.65 -0.74
C ASN A 2 21.09 -10.63 0.15
N ASN A 3 21.07 -11.31 1.29
CA ASN A 3 19.86 -11.38 2.13
C ASN A 3 19.71 -10.29 3.20
N LYS A 4 20.75 -9.50 3.46
CA LYS A 4 20.69 -8.42 4.47
C LYS A 4 19.96 -7.15 3.97
N ASN A 5 19.83 -6.96 2.65
CA ASN A 5 19.22 -5.75 2.08
C ASN A 5 17.69 -5.78 2.02
N ASN A 6 17.07 -6.95 1.96
CA ASN A 6 15.62 -7.06 1.81
C ASN A 6 14.84 -6.72 3.10
N ASN A 7 15.33 -7.17 4.25
CA ASN A 7 14.70 -6.86 5.54
C ASN A 7 14.83 -5.37 5.94
N LYS A 8 15.85 -4.69 5.37
CA LYS A 8 16.08 -3.27 5.64
C LYS A 8 15.09 -2.38 4.87
N ILE A 9 14.58 -2.85 3.72
CA ILE A 9 13.68 -2.08 2.86
C ILE A 9 12.28 -1.96 3.48
N ILE A 10 11.75 -3.03 4.02
CA ILE A 10 10.40 -3.02 4.62
C ILE A 10 10.40 -2.29 5.98
N LYS A 11 11.47 -2.41 6.76
CA LYS A 11 11.64 -1.66 8.02
C LYS A 11 11.89 -0.16 7.81
N THR A 12 12.43 0.25 6.63
CA THR A 12 12.70 1.65 6.28
C THR A 12 11.43 2.38 5.79
N ILE A 13 10.32 1.68 5.61
CA ILE A 13 9.01 2.30 5.27
C ILE A 13 8.55 3.34 6.31
N THR A 14 9.13 3.32 7.51
CA THR A 14 8.82 4.27 8.58
C THR A 14 9.81 5.43 8.74
N GLN A 15 10.95 5.43 8.05
CA GLN A 15 11.97 6.48 8.21
C GLN A 15 12.72 6.77 6.91
N ASN A 16 12.57 7.96 6.34
CA ASN A 16 13.47 8.81 5.53
C ASN A 16 12.91 9.40 4.24
N ASN A 17 13.27 10.67 4.02
CA ASN A 17 12.79 11.66 3.03
C ASN A 17 13.77 11.93 1.86
N SER A 18 13.27 12.28 0.65
CA SER A 18 13.51 13.46 -0.20
C SER A 18 13.34 13.32 -1.74
N ASN A 19 12.68 14.32 -2.32
CA ASN A 19 12.57 14.96 -3.67
C ASN A 19 12.14 14.22 -4.96
N ILE A 20 11.25 14.90 -5.77
CA ILE A 20 10.56 14.40 -6.99
C ILE A 20 10.33 15.48 -8.08
N ASP A 21 10.23 15.02 -9.34
CA ASP A 21 10.02 15.75 -10.58
C ASP A 21 8.54 15.79 -11.04
N GLU A 22 8.12 16.89 -11.71
CA GLU A 22 6.73 17.34 -11.94
C GLU A 22 6.00 16.75 -13.16
N THR A 23 6.63 16.07 -14.07
CA THR A 23 6.06 15.73 -15.39
C THR A 23 5.11 14.53 -15.41
N GLU A 24 5.27 13.53 -14.53
CA GLU A 24 4.31 12.41 -14.39
C GLU A 24 3.07 12.76 -13.56
N TYR A 25 3.12 13.88 -12.85
CA TYR A 25 2.02 14.43 -12.07
C TYR A 25 0.80 14.83 -12.91
N GLN A 26 1.03 15.20 -14.17
CA GLN A 26 -0.01 15.70 -15.08
C GLN A 26 -0.95 14.58 -15.58
N ALA A 27 -0.45 13.36 -15.77
CA ALA A 27 -1.25 12.24 -16.30
C ALA A 27 -2.24 11.65 -15.27
N ALA A 28 -1.87 11.62 -13.99
CA ALA A 28 -2.76 11.17 -12.91
C ALA A 28 -3.85 12.21 -12.58
N ASN A 29 -3.56 13.50 -12.84
CA ASN A 29 -4.51 14.60 -12.64
C ASN A 29 -5.61 14.66 -13.72
N THR A 30 -5.37 14.17 -14.93
CA THR A 30 -6.34 14.28 -16.03
C THR A 30 -7.56 13.38 -15.84
N SER A 31 -7.42 12.21 -15.24
CA SER A 31 -8.56 11.32 -14.93
C SER A 31 -9.38 11.82 -13.72
N PHE A 32 -8.77 12.61 -12.83
CA PHE A 32 -9.44 13.22 -11.68
C PHE A 32 -10.15 14.53 -12.07
N GLN A 33 -9.62 15.26 -13.04
CA GLN A 33 -10.21 16.53 -13.50
C GLN A 33 -11.50 16.35 -14.30
N SER A 34 -11.68 15.22 -15.01
CA SER A 34 -12.95 14.97 -15.76
C SER A 34 -14.16 14.72 -14.84
N ARG A 35 -13.96 14.30 -13.59
CA ARG A 35 -15.00 14.25 -12.55
C ARG A 35 -15.18 15.56 -11.77
N ASN A 36 -14.21 16.47 -11.84
CA ASN A 36 -14.20 17.73 -11.08
C ASN A 36 -14.73 18.94 -11.85
N GLN A 37 -15.11 18.82 -13.12
CA GLN A 37 -15.70 19.96 -13.85
C GLN A 37 -17.02 20.49 -13.25
N LYS A 38 -17.71 19.67 -12.45
CA LYS A 38 -18.86 20.16 -11.63
C LYS A 38 -18.43 20.92 -10.37
N ASN A 39 -17.16 20.82 -9.94
CA ASN A 39 -16.63 21.49 -8.73
C ASN A 39 -15.83 22.76 -9.01
N GLN A 40 -15.57 23.12 -10.30
CA GLN A 40 -14.85 24.37 -10.63
C GLN A 40 -15.67 25.64 -10.34
N THR A 41 -16.97 25.54 -10.17
CA THR A 41 -17.83 26.65 -9.71
C THR A 41 -17.51 27.06 -8.27
N PHE A 42 -16.90 26.18 -7.46
CA PHE A 42 -16.56 26.47 -6.07
C PHE A 42 -15.24 27.25 -5.88
N HIS A 43 -14.31 27.23 -6.84
CA HIS A 43 -13.04 27.93 -6.69
C HIS A 43 -13.11 29.45 -6.85
N LYS A 44 -14.16 29.99 -7.47
CA LYS A 44 -14.32 31.43 -7.68
C LYS A 44 -15.05 32.18 -6.56
N GLN A 45 -15.72 31.52 -5.66
CA GLN A 45 -16.50 32.18 -4.60
C GLN A 45 -15.70 32.63 -3.37
N PHE A 46 -14.46 32.17 -3.19
CA PHE A 46 -13.69 32.43 -1.96
C PHE A 46 -12.79 33.68 -1.97
N PHE A 47 -12.64 34.39 -3.08
CA PHE A 47 -11.67 35.51 -3.18
C PHE A 47 -12.21 36.87 -3.55
N THR A 48 -13.51 37.10 -3.49
CA THR A 48 -14.03 38.45 -3.68
C THR A 48 -14.88 38.88 -2.50
N PHE A 49 -14.23 39.37 -1.46
CA PHE A 49 -14.88 40.39 -0.61
C PHE A 49 -15.00 41.67 -1.44
N LYS A 50 -15.97 41.71 -2.37
CA LYS A 50 -16.44 42.97 -2.93
C LYS A 50 -17.20 43.71 -1.83
N ASN A 51 -16.83 44.97 -1.67
CA ASN A 51 -17.51 45.97 -0.85
C ASN A 51 -19.02 45.94 -1.12
N GLU A 52 -19.76 45.16 -0.39
CA GLU A 52 -21.20 45.28 -0.27
C GLU A 52 -21.55 45.82 1.11
N LYS A 53 -22.40 46.81 1.04
CA LYS A 53 -22.94 47.67 2.10
C LYS A 53 -22.84 47.13 3.53
N ARG A 54 -22.32 47.95 4.44
CA ARG A 54 -22.22 47.80 5.88
C ARG A 54 -23.45 47.12 6.52
N SER A 55 -23.46 45.81 6.59
CA SER A 55 -24.15 45.07 7.64
C SER A 55 -23.23 45.07 8.84
N HIS A 56 -23.76 45.27 10.05
CA HIS A 56 -23.02 45.47 11.27
C HIS A 56 -22.00 44.36 11.54
N ARG A 57 -20.74 44.55 11.11
CA ARG A 57 -19.63 43.70 11.52
C ARG A 57 -19.24 44.14 12.92
N THR A 58 -19.61 43.39 13.92
CA THR A 58 -19.12 43.59 15.28
C THR A 58 -17.84 42.83 15.49
N SER A 59 -16.75 43.50 15.86
CA SER A 59 -15.54 42.89 16.39
C SER A 59 -15.64 42.86 17.90
N TYR A 60 -15.56 41.68 18.49
CA TYR A 60 -15.41 41.51 19.93
C TYR A 60 -14.03 40.92 20.21
N SER A 61 -13.23 41.60 21.04
CA SER A 61 -12.00 41.06 21.59
C SER A 61 -12.31 40.61 23.03
N THR A 62 -12.14 39.31 23.27
CA THR A 62 -11.86 38.84 24.63
C THR A 62 -10.35 38.84 24.78
N SER A 63 -9.82 38.83 26.04
CA SER A 63 -8.37 38.85 26.29
C SER A 63 -7.54 37.88 25.48
N ASP A 64 -8.17 36.85 24.87
CA ASP A 64 -7.52 35.71 24.28
C ASP A 64 -7.94 35.39 22.83
N SER A 65 -8.95 36.07 22.23
CA SER A 65 -9.38 35.81 20.86
C SER A 65 -10.10 36.98 20.20
N ILE A 66 -9.98 37.12 18.89
CA ILE A 66 -10.68 38.14 18.08
C ILE A 66 -11.59 37.43 17.10
N TYR A 67 -12.89 37.78 17.12
CA TYR A 67 -13.84 37.33 16.11
C TYR A 67 -14.33 38.48 15.25
N ILE A 68 -14.38 38.27 13.94
CA ILE A 68 -14.89 39.22 12.95
C ILE A 68 -15.95 38.47 12.13
N GLY A 69 -17.21 38.81 12.30
CA GLY A 69 -18.32 38.09 11.61
C GLY A 69 -19.68 38.39 12.20
N ASN A 70 -20.64 37.60 11.82
CA ASN A 70 -22.04 37.75 12.22
C ASN A 70 -22.35 37.01 13.52
N TYR A 71 -23.28 37.58 14.30
CA TYR A 71 -23.83 36.97 15.50
C TYR A 71 -25.36 36.80 15.35
N VAL A 72 -25.87 35.65 15.82
CA VAL A 72 -27.28 35.40 16.03
C VAL A 72 -27.44 34.91 17.47
N ASN A 73 -28.32 35.52 18.24
CA ASN A 73 -28.56 35.20 19.65
C ASN A 73 -27.24 35.13 20.48
N LYS A 74 -26.37 36.11 20.27
CA LYS A 74 -25.04 36.22 20.93
C LYS A 74 -24.05 35.08 20.59
N LYS A 75 -24.37 34.22 19.64
CA LYS A 75 -23.47 33.17 19.14
C LYS A 75 -22.96 33.51 17.74
N ARG A 76 -21.69 33.18 17.46
CA ARG A 76 -21.12 33.30 16.12
C ARG A 76 -21.96 32.50 15.11
N ASN A 77 -22.32 33.11 14.00
CA ASN A 77 -23.18 32.47 13.01
C ASN A 77 -22.89 33.00 11.60
N GLY A 78 -23.07 32.18 10.57
CA GLY A 78 -22.75 32.56 9.19
C GLY A 78 -21.25 32.67 8.94
N GLN A 79 -20.86 33.51 7.98
CA GLN A 79 -19.44 33.72 7.62
C GLN A 79 -18.71 34.55 8.66
N GLY A 80 -17.49 34.10 9.05
CA GLY A 80 -16.67 34.83 9.99
C GLY A 80 -15.22 34.37 10.04
N LYS A 81 -14.40 35.14 10.76
CA LYS A 81 -12.99 34.83 11.06
C LYS A 81 -12.77 34.89 12.56
N LEU A 82 -12.21 33.82 13.13
CA LEU A 82 -11.80 33.72 14.52
C LEU A 82 -10.28 33.58 14.58
N ILE A 83 -9.62 34.48 15.30
CA ILE A 83 -8.19 34.43 15.58
C ILE A 83 -8.04 34.11 17.05
N LEU A 84 -7.29 33.07 17.39
CA LEU A 84 -7.05 32.61 18.77
C LEU A 84 -5.76 33.21 19.32
N ALA A 85 -5.55 33.12 20.63
CA ALA A 85 -4.39 33.66 21.34
C ALA A 85 -3.04 33.11 20.82
N ASP A 86 -3.02 31.86 20.40
CA ASP A 86 -1.84 31.21 19.83
C ASP A 86 -1.59 31.54 18.34
N GLN A 87 -2.30 32.57 17.83
CA GLN A 87 -2.30 33.03 16.43
C GLN A 87 -2.84 32.01 15.41
N SER A 88 -3.37 30.87 15.86
CA SER A 88 -4.17 30.03 14.99
C SER A 88 -5.45 30.75 14.59
N TYR A 89 -5.98 30.44 13.40
CA TYR A 89 -7.22 31.07 12.99
C TYR A 89 -8.09 30.14 12.15
N TYR A 90 -9.39 30.37 12.26
CA TYR A 90 -10.41 29.79 11.41
C TYR A 90 -11.09 30.90 10.60
N GLU A 91 -11.33 30.63 9.32
CA GLU A 91 -12.09 31.50 8.43
C GLU A 91 -13.09 30.63 7.66
N GLY A 92 -14.39 30.85 7.86
CA GLY A 92 -15.42 29.99 7.28
C GLY A 92 -16.78 30.18 7.91
N ASN A 93 -17.60 29.16 7.79
CA ASN A 93 -18.96 29.16 8.32
C ASN A 93 -19.02 28.79 9.79
N PHE A 94 -19.89 29.47 10.51
CA PHE A 94 -20.22 29.24 11.92
C PHE A 94 -21.72 28.94 12.05
N LYS A 95 -22.06 28.07 12.98
CA LYS A 95 -23.40 27.79 13.44
C LYS A 95 -23.41 27.62 14.94
N ASP A 96 -24.25 28.39 15.65
CA ASP A 96 -24.40 28.35 17.11
C ASP A 96 -23.08 28.48 17.90
N GLY A 97 -22.08 29.18 17.34
CA GLY A 97 -20.79 29.43 17.96
C GLY A 97 -19.68 28.47 17.49
N GLU A 98 -19.98 27.36 16.83
CA GLU A 98 -19.05 26.35 16.38
C GLU A 98 -18.71 26.48 14.89
N PHE A 99 -17.58 25.93 14.45
CA PHE A 99 -17.26 25.77 13.02
C PHE A 99 -18.25 24.78 12.42
N ASP A 100 -18.98 25.20 11.39
CA ASP A 100 -19.98 24.35 10.74
C ASP A 100 -20.10 24.72 9.27
N GLY A 101 -19.95 23.74 8.36
CA GLY A 101 -19.85 23.97 6.92
C GLY A 101 -18.40 24.08 6.44
N PHE A 102 -18.18 24.79 5.34
CA PHE A 102 -16.84 24.95 4.77
C PHE A 102 -16.01 26.01 5.48
N GLY A 103 -14.73 25.70 5.70
CA GLY A 103 -13.80 26.63 6.29
C GLY A 103 -12.33 26.30 6.04
N PHE A 104 -11.50 27.27 6.37
CA PHE A 104 -10.04 27.18 6.41
C PHE A 104 -9.58 27.35 7.84
N TYR A 105 -8.82 26.39 8.35
CA TYR A 105 -8.21 26.42 9.68
C TYR A 105 -6.71 26.33 9.57
N ARG A 106 -6.00 27.25 10.24
CA ARG A 106 -4.54 27.27 10.29
C ARG A 106 -4.07 27.29 11.73
N THR A 107 -3.14 26.41 12.02
CA THR A 107 -2.38 26.34 13.28
C THR A 107 -0.88 26.49 12.99
N LYS A 108 -0.06 26.47 14.02
CA LYS A 108 1.41 26.39 13.88
C LYS A 108 1.88 25.08 13.25
N ASN A 109 1.07 24.01 13.28
CA ASN A 109 1.47 22.67 12.87
C ASN A 109 0.91 22.27 11.51
N TYR A 110 -0.28 22.78 11.12
CA TYR A 110 -0.95 22.40 9.88
C TYR A 110 -1.93 23.46 9.38
N THR A 111 -2.31 23.34 8.11
CA THR A 111 -3.53 23.93 7.56
C THR A 111 -4.55 22.85 7.24
N TYR A 112 -5.82 23.19 7.37
CA TYR A 112 -6.94 22.37 6.89
C TYR A 112 -7.91 23.25 6.11
N LYS A 113 -8.33 22.76 4.95
CA LYS A 113 -9.38 23.38 4.13
C LYS A 113 -10.42 22.31 3.81
N GLY A 114 -11.63 22.46 4.31
CA GLY A 114 -12.66 21.45 4.13
C GLY A 114 -13.90 21.69 4.96
N GLN A 115 -14.66 20.62 5.12
CA GLN A 115 -15.95 20.64 5.84
C GLN A 115 -15.74 20.47 7.34
N PHE A 116 -16.58 21.15 8.10
CA PHE A 116 -16.68 21.06 9.55
C PHE A 116 -18.11 20.75 9.95
N ILE A 117 -18.29 20.01 11.01
CA ILE A 117 -19.57 19.77 11.70
C ILE A 117 -19.31 19.87 13.20
N ASN A 118 -20.02 20.75 13.90
CA ASN A 118 -19.90 20.94 15.34
C ASN A 118 -18.45 21.12 15.79
N GLY A 119 -17.69 22.00 15.13
CA GLY A 119 -16.32 22.34 15.46
C GLY A 119 -15.27 21.34 14.99
N LYS A 120 -15.63 20.16 14.47
CA LYS A 120 -14.72 19.09 14.07
C LYS A 120 -14.62 18.97 12.55
N LYS A 121 -13.42 18.62 12.04
CA LYS A 121 -13.23 18.25 10.64
C LYS A 121 -14.11 17.04 10.32
N ASN A 122 -14.94 17.18 9.28
CA ASN A 122 -15.90 16.14 8.89
C ASN A 122 -16.19 16.26 7.39
N GLY A 123 -16.36 15.13 6.69
CA GLY A 123 -16.54 15.14 5.25
C GLY A 123 -15.21 15.36 4.50
N LYS A 124 -15.27 15.95 3.30
CA LYS A 124 -14.08 16.12 2.45
C LYS A 124 -13.24 17.31 2.86
N GLY A 125 -11.92 17.11 2.84
CA GLY A 125 -10.97 18.19 3.14
C GLY A 125 -9.54 17.88 2.70
N LYS A 126 -8.72 18.94 2.70
CA LYS A 126 -7.27 18.90 2.44
C LYS A 126 -6.54 19.41 3.67
N MET A 127 -5.58 18.64 4.16
CA MET A 127 -4.72 18.98 5.29
C MET A 127 -3.26 18.98 4.84
N GLU A 128 -2.55 20.04 5.17
CA GLU A 128 -1.10 20.17 4.94
C GLU A 128 -0.40 20.23 6.28
N ASN A 129 0.41 19.25 6.60
CA ASN A 129 1.16 19.17 7.86
C ASN A 129 2.55 19.76 7.68
N PHE A 130 2.92 20.74 8.50
CA PHE A 130 4.19 21.46 8.35
C PHE A 130 5.39 20.68 8.90
N SER A 131 5.20 19.88 9.94
CA SER A 131 6.29 19.14 10.56
C SER A 131 6.70 17.93 9.70
N THR A 132 5.73 17.19 9.16
CA THR A 132 5.99 16.05 8.28
C THR A 132 6.09 16.45 6.82
N LYS A 133 5.71 17.70 6.48
CA LYS A 133 5.57 18.20 5.11
C LYS A 133 4.70 17.29 4.23
N SER A 134 3.75 16.60 4.84
CA SER A 134 2.80 15.74 4.12
C SER A 134 1.53 16.50 3.79
N VAL A 135 0.87 16.06 2.72
CA VAL A 135 -0.41 16.60 2.26
C VAL A 135 -1.40 15.45 2.15
N TYR A 136 -2.47 15.53 2.90
CA TYR A 136 -3.60 14.61 2.80
C TYR A 136 -4.80 15.29 2.15
N GLU A 137 -5.45 14.62 1.21
CA GLU A 137 -6.71 15.02 0.60
C GLU A 137 -7.65 13.83 0.60
N GLY A 138 -8.77 13.93 1.33
CA GLY A 138 -9.68 12.81 1.51
C GLY A 138 -10.82 13.12 2.46
N GLU A 139 -11.37 12.06 3.02
CA GLU A 139 -12.49 12.12 3.95
C GLU A 139 -12.00 12.22 5.39
N PHE A 140 -12.78 12.95 6.20
CA PHE A 140 -12.58 13.11 7.62
C PHE A 140 -13.86 12.79 8.38
N LYS A 141 -13.71 12.26 9.59
CA LYS A 141 -14.78 12.03 10.54
C LYS A 141 -14.29 12.33 11.95
N ASN A 142 -14.94 13.29 12.64
CA ASN A 142 -14.57 13.68 13.99
C ASN A 142 -13.07 14.01 14.16
N ASP A 143 -12.53 14.85 13.26
CA ASP A 143 -11.12 15.27 13.18
C ASP A 143 -10.13 14.24 12.65
N MET A 144 -10.48 12.97 12.51
CA MET A 144 -9.62 11.89 12.03
C MET A 144 -9.81 11.65 10.54
N LYS A 145 -8.73 11.19 9.86
CA LYS A 145 -8.82 10.65 8.50
C LYS A 145 -9.70 9.40 8.53
N GLU A 146 -10.68 9.35 7.64
CA GLU A 146 -11.65 8.26 7.53
C GLU A 146 -12.03 8.08 6.05
N GLY A 147 -12.41 6.84 5.63
CA GLY A 147 -12.79 6.61 4.25
C GLY A 147 -11.62 6.73 3.26
N TYR A 148 -11.90 7.10 2.02
CA TYR A 148 -10.88 7.17 0.98
C TYR A 148 -10.11 8.48 1.00
N GLY A 149 -8.78 8.38 0.84
CA GLY A 149 -7.90 9.55 0.77
C GLY A 149 -6.60 9.29 0.03
N ILE A 150 -5.94 10.39 -0.32
CA ILE A 150 -4.61 10.43 -0.94
C ILE A 150 -3.69 11.19 -0.02
N GLU A 151 -2.60 10.56 0.39
CA GLU A 151 -1.56 11.22 1.18
C GLU A 151 -0.23 11.21 0.43
N LYS A 152 0.34 12.39 0.29
CA LYS A 152 1.65 12.61 -0.31
C LYS A 152 2.62 12.93 0.82
N TYR A 153 3.71 12.20 0.85
CA TYR A 153 4.76 12.38 1.86
C TYR A 153 5.89 13.25 1.35
N ASN A 154 6.67 13.81 2.26
CA ASN A 154 7.79 14.68 1.92
C ASN A 154 8.88 13.99 1.08
N ASP A 155 9.05 12.66 1.24
CA ASP A 155 9.98 11.86 0.43
C ASP A 155 9.46 11.57 -0.98
N GLY A 156 8.25 12.06 -1.27
CA GLY A 156 7.55 11.86 -2.53
C GLY A 156 6.83 10.53 -2.65
N SER A 157 6.82 9.72 -1.63
CA SER A 157 5.95 8.56 -1.54
C SER A 157 4.48 9.01 -1.54
N ILE A 158 3.61 8.17 -2.10
CA ILE A 158 2.17 8.46 -2.20
C ILE A 158 1.40 7.23 -1.73
N TYR A 159 0.46 7.46 -0.83
CA TYR A 159 -0.57 6.48 -0.52
C TYR A 159 -1.92 6.91 -1.11
N LYS A 160 -2.63 5.98 -1.70
CA LYS A 160 -4.01 6.13 -2.19
C LYS A 160 -4.82 4.95 -1.68
N GLY A 161 -5.76 5.19 -0.80
CA GLY A 161 -6.53 4.08 -0.22
C GLY A 161 -7.40 4.50 0.93
N TYR A 162 -7.89 3.52 1.65
CA TYR A 162 -8.79 3.74 2.76
C TYR A 162 -8.06 4.01 4.07
N TYR A 163 -8.67 4.82 4.90
CA TYR A 163 -8.26 5.15 6.26
C TYR A 163 -9.37 4.79 7.24
N LYS A 164 -8.99 4.42 8.43
CA LYS A 164 -9.84 4.27 9.60
C LYS A 164 -9.12 4.86 10.80
N GLU A 165 -9.73 5.88 11.43
CA GLU A 165 -9.17 6.52 12.62
C GLU A 165 -7.69 6.94 12.44
N ASP A 166 -7.40 7.73 11.38
CA ASP A 166 -6.06 8.22 10.97
C ASP A 166 -5.08 7.17 10.45
N VAL A 167 -5.39 5.88 10.50
CA VAL A 167 -4.48 4.81 10.04
C VAL A 167 -4.92 4.20 8.72
N LYS A 168 -3.96 3.78 7.87
CA LYS A 168 -4.25 3.04 6.64
C LYS A 168 -4.98 1.75 6.96
N HIS A 169 -6.09 1.49 6.25
CA HIS A 169 -6.93 0.32 6.48
C HIS A 169 -7.65 -0.09 5.18
N GLY A 170 -7.99 -1.40 5.04
CA GLY A 170 -8.64 -1.87 3.81
C GLY A 170 -7.71 -1.79 2.59
N ASN A 171 -8.28 -1.67 1.40
CA ASN A 171 -7.51 -1.67 0.16
C ASN A 171 -6.82 -0.33 -0.10
N GLY A 172 -5.58 -0.40 -0.61
CA GLY A 172 -4.82 0.77 -0.98
C GLY A 172 -3.65 0.47 -1.91
N GLU A 173 -3.11 1.55 -2.48
CA GLU A 173 -1.89 1.58 -3.27
C GLU A 173 -0.87 2.48 -2.57
N LEU A 174 0.32 1.95 -2.32
CA LEU A 174 1.45 2.68 -1.75
C LEU A 174 2.60 2.69 -2.75
N SER A 175 2.89 3.86 -3.30
CA SER A 175 4.08 4.10 -4.13
C SER A 175 5.18 4.67 -3.25
N LEU A 176 6.27 3.95 -3.14
CA LEU A 176 7.47 4.36 -2.38
C LEU A 176 8.54 4.82 -3.36
N LYS A 177 9.02 6.03 -3.18
CA LYS A 177 10.13 6.55 -3.97
C LYS A 177 11.42 6.44 -3.17
N LYS A 178 12.42 5.77 -3.76
CA LYS A 178 13.78 5.72 -3.22
C LYS A 178 14.75 6.09 -4.33
N GLU A 179 15.31 7.28 -4.25
CA GLU A 179 16.18 7.85 -5.28
C GLU A 179 15.50 7.85 -6.67
N LYS A 180 16.02 7.03 -7.62
CA LYS A 180 15.47 6.88 -8.98
C LYS A 180 14.46 5.73 -9.11
N ASN A 181 14.33 4.89 -8.08
CA ASN A 181 13.48 3.70 -8.12
C ASN A 181 12.15 3.94 -7.42
N ILE A 182 11.08 3.43 -8.03
CA ILE A 182 9.73 3.43 -7.45
C ILE A 182 9.34 1.98 -7.19
N SER A 183 9.03 1.68 -5.94
CA SER A 183 8.40 0.42 -5.56
C SER A 183 6.92 0.65 -5.31
N ILE A 184 6.08 -0.30 -5.72
CA ILE A 184 4.62 -0.15 -5.62
C ILE A 184 4.05 -1.36 -4.90
N TYR A 185 3.28 -1.11 -3.85
CA TYR A 185 2.39 -2.09 -3.25
C TYR A 185 0.94 -1.78 -3.59
N LYS A 186 0.18 -2.80 -3.97
CA LYS A 186 -1.28 -2.75 -4.14
C LYS A 186 -1.90 -3.92 -3.38
N GLY A 187 -2.76 -3.65 -2.42
CA GLY A 187 -3.37 -4.70 -1.62
C GLY A 187 -4.00 -4.17 -0.34
N GLU A 188 -4.12 -5.05 0.62
CA GLU A 188 -4.81 -4.78 1.88
C GLU A 188 -3.88 -4.18 2.93
N PHE A 189 -4.44 -3.30 3.75
CA PHE A 189 -3.82 -2.70 4.93
C PHE A 189 -4.67 -2.97 6.17
N LYS A 190 -4.03 -3.22 7.28
CA LYS A 190 -4.65 -3.34 8.60
C LYS A 190 -3.81 -2.62 9.63
N ASN A 191 -4.42 -1.65 10.33
CA ASN A 191 -3.75 -0.85 11.35
C ASN A 191 -2.42 -0.23 10.88
N GLY A 192 -2.43 0.34 9.67
CA GLY A 192 -1.28 1.01 9.07
C GLY A 192 -0.22 0.10 8.45
N LYS A 193 -0.37 -1.23 8.56
CA LYS A 193 0.57 -2.22 8.03
C LYS A 193 0.01 -2.92 6.81
N ILE A 194 0.88 -3.36 5.91
CA ILE A 194 0.55 -4.29 4.84
C ILE A 194 0.06 -5.61 5.46
N TRP A 195 -1.08 -6.10 4.99
CA TRP A 195 -1.77 -7.28 5.50
C TRP A 195 -2.57 -7.95 4.39
N GLY A 196 -2.98 -9.23 4.60
CA GLY A 196 -3.90 -9.93 3.69
C GLY A 196 -3.30 -10.18 2.31
N LYS A 197 -4.08 -10.01 1.26
CA LYS A 197 -3.63 -10.22 -0.11
C LYS A 197 -3.07 -8.94 -0.71
N GLY A 198 -1.94 -9.07 -1.43
CA GLY A 198 -1.35 -7.92 -2.09
C GLY A 198 -0.23 -8.26 -3.06
N LYS A 199 0.02 -7.31 -3.98
CA LYS A 199 1.11 -7.36 -4.94
C LYS A 199 2.11 -6.25 -4.63
N TYR A 200 3.38 -6.61 -4.49
CA TYR A 200 4.50 -5.69 -4.32
C TYR A 200 5.46 -5.82 -5.49
N LYS A 201 5.73 -4.72 -6.14
CA LYS A 201 6.72 -4.61 -7.20
C LYS A 201 7.88 -3.75 -6.71
N TRP A 202 9.07 -4.34 -6.50
CA TRP A 202 10.27 -3.61 -6.07
C TRP A 202 10.91 -2.84 -7.22
N ASP A 203 10.94 -3.48 -8.42
CA ASP A 203 11.46 -2.95 -9.68
C ASP A 203 10.92 -3.78 -10.84
N ASN A 204 11.51 -3.63 -12.03
CA ASN A 204 11.08 -4.38 -13.21
C ASN A 204 11.47 -5.86 -13.19
N LYS A 205 12.33 -6.28 -12.25
CA LYS A 205 12.88 -7.65 -12.18
C LYS A 205 12.39 -8.44 -10.98
N LYS A 206 11.80 -7.76 -9.98
CA LYS A 206 11.35 -8.41 -8.76
C LYS A 206 9.95 -7.96 -8.37
N GLU A 207 9.06 -8.93 -8.24
CA GLU A 207 7.69 -8.73 -7.73
C GLU A 207 7.24 -9.92 -6.90
N TYR A 208 6.33 -9.66 -5.97
CA TYR A 208 5.64 -10.69 -5.18
C TYR A 208 4.15 -10.44 -5.21
N GLU A 209 3.37 -11.51 -5.35
CA GLU A 209 1.92 -11.49 -5.28
C GLU A 209 1.45 -12.64 -4.38
N GLY A 210 0.78 -12.33 -3.28
CA GLY A 210 0.37 -13.35 -2.32
C GLY A 210 -0.03 -12.78 -0.97
N ASP A 211 0.15 -13.60 0.07
CA ASP A 211 -0.22 -13.29 1.43
C ASP A 211 0.83 -12.43 2.14
N TRP A 212 0.34 -11.52 2.97
CA TRP A 212 1.13 -10.58 3.76
C TRP A 212 0.65 -10.57 5.21
N GLU A 213 1.58 -10.49 6.13
CA GLU A 213 1.32 -10.30 7.54
C GLU A 213 2.30 -9.32 8.16
N ASN A 214 1.79 -8.25 8.82
CA ASN A 214 2.63 -7.25 9.53
C ASN A 214 3.77 -6.63 8.70
N ASN A 215 3.56 -6.33 7.40
CA ASN A 215 4.54 -5.84 6.43
C ASN A 215 5.57 -6.89 5.96
N GLU A 216 5.39 -8.16 6.25
CA GLU A 216 6.25 -9.26 5.84
C GLU A 216 5.49 -10.19 4.90
N ILE A 217 6.19 -10.80 3.94
CA ILE A 217 5.64 -11.86 3.12
C ILE A 217 5.42 -13.08 4.01
N SER A 218 4.17 -13.56 4.07
CA SER A 218 3.79 -14.70 4.91
C SER A 218 2.62 -15.43 4.26
N GLY A 219 2.60 -16.77 4.30
CA GLY A 219 1.57 -17.57 3.65
C GLY A 219 1.91 -17.95 2.20
N PHE A 220 0.90 -18.13 1.36
CA PHE A 220 1.08 -18.60 -0.01
C PHE A 220 1.20 -17.44 -1.00
N GLY A 221 2.16 -17.58 -1.96
CA GLY A 221 2.33 -16.55 -2.98
C GLY A 221 3.30 -16.92 -4.09
N ILE A 222 3.48 -15.95 -4.99
CA ILE A 222 4.34 -16.03 -6.17
C ILE A 222 5.39 -14.94 -6.07
N LEU A 223 6.65 -15.32 -6.00
CA LEU A 223 7.80 -14.43 -6.08
C LEU A 223 8.45 -14.60 -7.45
N THR A 224 8.48 -13.53 -8.22
CA THR A 224 9.24 -13.46 -9.48
C THR A 224 10.49 -12.63 -9.26
N GLU A 225 11.65 -13.16 -9.57
CA GLU A 225 12.93 -12.46 -9.47
C GLU A 225 13.90 -12.97 -10.56
N ASN A 226 14.40 -12.07 -11.43
CA ASN A 226 15.36 -12.40 -12.48
C ASN A 226 14.95 -13.60 -13.35
N ASN A 227 13.69 -13.64 -13.83
CA ASN A 227 13.11 -14.72 -14.64
C ASN A 227 12.99 -16.10 -13.94
N ILE A 228 13.16 -16.11 -12.61
CA ILE A 228 12.84 -17.26 -11.77
C ILE A 228 11.51 -16.96 -11.07
N LYS A 229 10.54 -17.87 -11.20
CA LYS A 229 9.26 -17.80 -10.50
C LYS A 229 9.24 -18.83 -9.38
N HIS A 230 9.07 -18.38 -8.14
CA HIS A 230 8.82 -19.29 -7.03
C HIS A 230 7.35 -19.22 -6.63
N ILE A 231 6.69 -20.35 -6.61
CA ILE A 231 5.29 -20.50 -6.18
C ILE A 231 5.27 -21.43 -4.99
N GLY A 232 4.83 -20.94 -3.84
CA GLY A 232 4.88 -21.74 -2.62
C GLY A 232 4.57 -20.93 -1.37
N TYR A 233 4.95 -21.48 -0.25
CA TYR A 233 4.76 -20.86 1.04
C TYR A 233 5.95 -20.01 1.45
N PHE A 234 5.65 -19.00 2.24
CA PHE A 234 6.61 -18.04 2.80
C PHE A 234 6.35 -17.82 4.29
N SER A 235 7.39 -17.51 5.02
CA SER A 235 7.33 -17.04 6.40
C SER A 235 8.44 -16.03 6.64
N HIS A 236 8.11 -14.85 7.21
CA HIS A 236 9.07 -13.80 7.52
C HIS A 236 9.99 -13.45 6.34
N ASP A 237 9.39 -13.16 5.17
CA ASP A 237 10.06 -12.81 3.91
C ASP A 237 10.93 -13.93 3.28
N LYS A 238 10.88 -15.15 3.80
CA LYS A 238 11.65 -16.28 3.30
C LYS A 238 10.74 -17.36 2.73
N LYS A 239 11.25 -18.10 1.72
CA LYS A 239 10.59 -19.33 1.29
C LYS A 239 10.59 -20.32 2.45
N GLU A 240 9.42 -20.87 2.78
CA GLU A 240 9.23 -21.79 3.90
C GLU A 240 8.15 -22.79 3.54
N GLY A 241 8.37 -24.10 3.85
CA GLY A 241 7.44 -25.14 3.47
C GLY A 241 7.57 -25.58 2.00
N TYR A 242 6.53 -26.19 1.45
CA TYR A 242 6.57 -26.69 0.08
C TYR A 242 6.36 -25.61 -0.95
N GLY A 243 7.15 -25.69 -2.04
CA GLY A 243 7.09 -24.76 -3.18
C GLY A 243 7.92 -25.22 -4.36
N ALA A 244 7.66 -24.62 -5.52
CA ALA A 244 8.43 -24.85 -6.74
C ALA A 244 9.11 -23.58 -7.23
N SER A 245 10.35 -23.71 -7.66
CA SER A 245 11.08 -22.65 -8.38
C SER A 245 11.19 -23.03 -9.84
N PHE A 246 10.59 -22.22 -10.70
CA PHE A 246 10.56 -22.38 -12.15
C PHE A 246 11.67 -21.51 -12.76
N TYR A 247 12.65 -22.15 -13.40
CA TYR A 247 13.76 -21.53 -14.11
C TYR A 247 13.39 -21.42 -15.58
N ILE A 248 12.67 -20.37 -15.94
CA ILE A 248 11.98 -20.23 -17.24
C ILE A 248 12.97 -20.32 -18.40
N GLU A 249 14.08 -19.59 -18.36
CA GLU A 249 15.10 -19.61 -19.42
C GLU A 249 15.77 -20.98 -19.58
N LYS A 250 15.95 -21.69 -18.47
CA LYS A 250 16.59 -23.02 -18.46
C LYS A 250 15.62 -24.16 -18.69
N LYS A 251 14.33 -23.86 -18.82
CA LYS A 251 13.25 -24.82 -19.08
C LYS A 251 13.18 -25.98 -18.07
N PHE A 252 13.34 -25.71 -16.79
CA PHE A 252 13.12 -26.69 -15.73
C PHE A 252 12.55 -26.04 -14.46
N ALA A 253 11.95 -26.87 -13.60
CA ALA A 253 11.50 -26.47 -12.27
C ALA A 253 12.01 -27.44 -11.20
N ILE A 254 12.21 -26.95 -10.01
CA ILE A 254 12.54 -27.74 -8.82
C ILE A 254 11.41 -27.55 -7.82
N PHE A 255 10.77 -28.65 -7.44
CA PHE A 255 9.77 -28.71 -6.39
C PHE A 255 10.36 -29.42 -5.17
N GLY A 256 10.13 -28.89 -3.98
CA GLY A 256 10.60 -29.49 -2.73
C GLY A 256 10.20 -28.66 -1.51
N LYS A 257 10.76 -29.06 -0.37
CA LYS A 257 10.59 -28.35 0.89
C LYS A 257 11.66 -27.28 1.05
N TRP A 258 11.25 -26.11 1.43
CA TRP A 258 12.11 -24.95 1.68
C TRP A 258 12.17 -24.66 3.17
N ILE A 259 13.35 -24.41 3.69
CA ILE A 259 13.61 -24.07 5.09
C ILE A 259 14.50 -22.83 5.10
N ASN A 260 13.99 -21.74 5.68
CA ASN A 260 14.72 -20.46 5.73
C ASN A 260 15.23 -19.95 4.36
N GLY A 261 14.52 -20.23 3.28
CA GLY A 261 14.85 -19.79 1.92
C GLY A 261 15.74 -20.76 1.13
N ILE A 262 16.11 -21.90 1.70
CA ILE A 262 16.97 -22.94 1.10
C ILE A 262 16.14 -24.21 0.91
N ILE A 263 16.34 -24.89 -0.22
CA ILE A 263 15.66 -26.15 -0.49
C ILE A 263 16.37 -27.31 0.19
N GLU A 264 15.60 -28.18 0.82
CA GLU A 264 16.09 -29.29 1.66
C GLU A 264 15.31 -30.57 1.41
N GLY A 265 16.01 -31.72 1.56
CA GLY A 265 15.41 -33.06 1.54
C GLY A 265 15.04 -33.53 0.14
N ILE A 266 14.02 -34.37 0.08
CA ILE A 266 13.55 -34.98 -1.19
C ILE A 266 12.95 -33.89 -2.06
N SER A 267 13.46 -33.78 -3.27
CA SER A 267 13.03 -32.80 -4.26
C SER A 267 12.87 -33.43 -5.64
N ILE A 268 12.05 -32.81 -6.45
CA ILE A 268 11.73 -33.30 -7.80
C ILE A 268 12.13 -32.23 -8.81
N ILE A 269 12.89 -32.62 -9.80
CA ILE A 269 13.25 -31.78 -10.94
C ILE A 269 12.38 -32.14 -12.13
N PHE A 270 11.66 -31.17 -12.66
CA PHE A 270 10.79 -31.28 -13.81
C PHE A 270 11.37 -30.55 -15.02
N SER A 271 11.16 -31.11 -16.21
CA SER A 271 11.38 -30.42 -17.47
C SER A 271 10.14 -29.62 -17.84
N LEU A 272 10.32 -28.34 -18.19
CA LEU A 272 9.28 -27.50 -18.76
C LEU A 272 9.32 -27.68 -20.29
N ILE A 273 8.29 -28.30 -20.88
CA ILE A 273 8.21 -28.56 -22.33
C ILE A 273 7.55 -27.37 -23.03
N ASP A 274 7.94 -27.13 -24.31
CA ASP A 274 7.48 -26.05 -25.17
C ASP A 274 5.98 -26.16 -25.52
N GLU A 275 5.35 -25.00 -25.74
CA GLU A 275 3.91 -24.75 -25.93
C GLU A 275 3.21 -25.50 -27.06
N ASN A 276 3.92 -26.29 -27.86
CA ASN A 276 3.35 -27.02 -29.02
C ASN A 276 2.96 -28.47 -28.76
N ASN A 277 3.15 -28.99 -27.57
CA ASN A 277 2.71 -30.35 -27.22
C ASN A 277 2.03 -30.33 -25.85
N ASN A 278 0.72 -30.60 -25.86
CA ASN A 278 -0.18 -30.78 -24.73
C ASN A 278 0.49 -31.17 -23.40
N ASP A 279 0.36 -30.26 -22.43
CA ASP A 279 0.25 -30.51 -20.96
C ASP A 279 1.26 -31.45 -20.28
N ASN A 280 2.53 -31.49 -20.67
CA ASN A 280 3.43 -32.42 -20.00
C ASN A 280 4.63 -31.74 -19.32
N ILE A 281 4.42 -31.40 -18.07
CA ILE A 281 5.54 -31.35 -17.11
C ILE A 281 5.94 -32.80 -16.85
N ASN A 282 7.05 -33.24 -17.45
CA ASN A 282 7.58 -34.56 -17.18
C ASN A 282 8.47 -34.55 -15.95
N GLU A 283 8.13 -35.40 -14.97
CA GLU A 283 9.03 -35.70 -13.87
C GLU A 283 10.35 -36.21 -14.42
N LYS A 284 11.42 -35.50 -14.16
CA LYS A 284 12.73 -35.85 -14.72
C LYS A 284 13.56 -36.66 -13.74
N LYS A 285 13.57 -36.28 -12.48
CA LYS A 285 14.46 -36.88 -11.51
C LYS A 285 14.05 -36.55 -10.07
N ILE A 286 14.04 -37.56 -9.22
CA ILE A 286 14.01 -37.38 -7.76
C ILE A 286 15.47 -37.22 -7.29
N VAL A 287 15.69 -36.24 -6.45
CA VAL A 287 17.02 -35.90 -5.91
C VAL A 287 16.93 -35.63 -4.41
N ILE A 288 18.02 -35.79 -3.70
CA ILE A 288 18.13 -35.35 -2.31
C ILE A 288 18.95 -34.07 -2.28
N MET A 289 18.38 -33.05 -1.67
CA MET A 289 18.98 -31.72 -1.51
C MET A 289 19.45 -31.52 -0.07
N LYS A 290 20.59 -30.85 0.08
CA LYS A 290 21.08 -30.38 1.38
C LYS A 290 21.74 -29.03 1.20
N GLU A 291 21.34 -28.05 2.03
CA GLU A 291 21.87 -26.68 1.98
C GLU A 291 21.74 -26.03 0.58
N GLY A 292 20.75 -26.47 -0.20
CA GLY A 292 20.49 -25.99 -1.57
C GLY A 292 21.25 -26.73 -2.67
N ASP A 293 22.13 -27.66 -2.34
CA ASP A 293 22.89 -28.46 -3.30
C ASP A 293 22.34 -29.89 -3.44
N ILE A 294 22.50 -30.47 -4.65
CA ILE A 294 22.15 -31.87 -4.90
C ILE A 294 23.25 -32.75 -4.31
N ILE A 295 22.93 -33.50 -3.24
CA ILE A 295 23.87 -34.43 -2.61
C ILE A 295 23.71 -35.87 -3.12
N ASN A 296 22.54 -36.25 -3.61
CA ASN A 296 22.29 -37.51 -4.26
C ASN A 296 21.33 -37.32 -5.45
N SER A 297 21.79 -37.72 -6.60
CA SER A 297 21.00 -37.66 -7.87
C SER A 297 20.90 -39.03 -8.55
N ASN A 298 21.48 -40.07 -7.97
CA ASN A 298 21.56 -41.43 -8.54
C ASN A 298 20.87 -42.44 -7.62
N LEU A 299 19.62 -42.09 -7.22
CA LEU A 299 18.77 -43.00 -6.48
C LEU A 299 18.46 -44.23 -7.34
N THR A 300 18.52 -45.42 -6.74
CA THR A 300 18.09 -46.66 -7.36
C THR A 300 16.57 -46.69 -7.53
N GLU A 301 16.07 -47.56 -8.45
CA GLU A 301 14.62 -47.75 -8.57
C GLU A 301 13.96 -48.24 -7.27
N GLU A 302 14.66 -49.04 -6.46
CA GLU A 302 14.21 -49.48 -5.15
C GLU A 302 14.05 -48.30 -4.18
N GLU A 303 15.08 -47.45 -4.05
CA GLU A 303 15.04 -46.25 -3.22
C GLU A 303 13.94 -45.28 -3.66
N ILE A 304 13.77 -45.09 -4.98
CA ILE A 304 12.70 -44.26 -5.54
C ILE A 304 11.31 -44.82 -5.19
N ASN A 305 11.12 -46.14 -5.31
CA ASN A 305 9.86 -46.78 -4.99
C ASN A 305 9.58 -46.74 -3.49
N GLU A 306 10.58 -46.91 -2.64
CA GLU A 306 10.43 -46.76 -1.21
C GLU A 306 10.01 -45.33 -0.81
N ILE A 307 10.64 -44.31 -1.40
CA ILE A 307 10.25 -42.92 -1.24
C ILE A 307 8.77 -42.68 -1.63
N LYS A 308 8.37 -43.20 -2.81
CA LYS A 308 7.01 -43.03 -3.33
C LYS A 308 5.94 -43.72 -2.51
N ILE A 309 6.23 -44.88 -1.92
CA ILE A 309 5.25 -45.71 -1.23
C ILE A 309 5.18 -45.36 0.26
N ASN A 310 6.31 -45.19 0.90
CA ASN A 310 6.40 -45.14 2.38
C ASN A 310 6.52 -43.72 2.94
N ASN A 311 6.75 -42.72 2.11
CA ASN A 311 6.93 -41.31 2.54
C ASN A 311 5.63 -40.52 2.37
N ASN A 312 4.81 -40.49 3.41
CA ASN A 312 3.56 -39.70 3.42
C ASN A 312 3.79 -38.20 3.18
N GLU A 313 4.92 -37.66 3.60
CA GLU A 313 5.29 -36.26 3.33
C GLU A 313 5.49 -36.02 1.84
N TYR A 314 6.19 -36.91 1.16
CA TYR A 314 6.37 -36.88 -0.29
C TYR A 314 5.04 -36.97 -1.05
N ILE A 315 4.17 -37.92 -0.68
CA ILE A 315 2.86 -38.13 -1.34
C ILE A 315 2.00 -36.88 -1.19
N ASN A 316 1.93 -36.29 0.02
CA ASN A 316 1.16 -35.09 0.28
C ASN A 316 1.75 -33.86 -0.45
N SER A 317 3.08 -33.81 -0.61
CA SER A 317 3.74 -32.73 -1.34
C SER A 317 3.43 -32.77 -2.86
N ILE A 318 3.41 -33.96 -3.46
CA ILE A 318 3.03 -34.14 -4.88
C ILE A 318 1.57 -33.72 -5.09
N LYS A 319 0.67 -34.08 -4.20
CA LYS A 319 -0.72 -33.63 -4.27
C LYS A 319 -0.81 -32.09 -4.21
N LEU A 320 -0.12 -31.46 -3.27
CA LEU A 320 -0.05 -30.01 -3.17
C LEU A 320 0.51 -29.36 -4.44
N PHE A 321 1.55 -29.97 -5.05
CA PHE A 321 2.11 -29.49 -6.31
C PHE A 321 1.06 -29.46 -7.42
N HIS A 322 0.36 -30.56 -7.65
CA HIS A 322 -0.64 -30.67 -8.71
C HIS A 322 -1.89 -29.83 -8.46
N GLU A 323 -2.37 -29.80 -7.21
CA GLU A 323 -3.64 -29.14 -6.88
C GLU A 323 -3.50 -27.61 -6.71
N LYS A 324 -2.34 -27.11 -6.28
CA LYS A 324 -2.19 -25.72 -5.90
C LYS A 324 -1.06 -24.97 -6.62
N ILE A 325 0.11 -25.58 -6.73
CA ILE A 325 1.29 -24.89 -7.27
C ILE A 325 1.28 -24.83 -8.80
N LEU A 326 1.01 -25.96 -9.43
CA LEU A 326 1.01 -26.08 -10.87
C LEU A 326 -0.07 -25.24 -11.56
N PRO A 327 -1.33 -25.20 -11.07
CA PRO A 327 -2.34 -24.28 -11.62
C PRO A 327 -1.94 -22.81 -11.56
N GLU A 328 -1.29 -22.38 -10.48
CA GLU A 328 -0.81 -20.99 -10.35
C GLU A 328 0.35 -20.70 -11.32
N TYR A 329 1.21 -21.68 -11.63
CA TYR A 329 2.23 -21.54 -12.67
C TYR A 329 1.58 -21.30 -14.04
N TYR A 330 0.60 -22.12 -14.43
CA TYR A 330 -0.07 -21.96 -15.73
C TYR A 330 -0.81 -20.62 -15.85
N LYS A 331 -1.47 -20.17 -14.80
CA LYS A 331 -2.06 -18.83 -14.78
C LYS A 331 -1.01 -17.74 -14.98
N ALA A 332 0.15 -17.90 -14.35
CA ALA A 332 1.20 -16.89 -14.36
C ALA A 332 2.02 -16.82 -15.65
N ILE A 333 1.95 -17.83 -16.54
CA ILE A 333 2.63 -17.82 -17.86
C ILE A 333 1.68 -17.49 -19.02
N ASN A 334 0.36 -17.61 -18.83
CA ASN A 334 -0.65 -17.33 -19.86
C ASN A 334 -1.13 -15.86 -19.85
N ILE A 335 -0.36 -14.96 -19.21
CA ILE A 335 -0.51 -13.52 -19.29
C ILE A 335 0.54 -12.97 -20.28
#